data_3434eaa17e7a9d68e482ac6062700a78
#
_entry.id   3434eaa17e7a9d68e482ac6062700a78
#
_cell.length_a   1.000
_cell.length_b   1.000
_cell.length_c   1.000
_cell.angle_alpha   90.00
_cell.angle_beta   90.00
_cell.angle_gamma   90.00
#
_symmetry.space_group_name_H-M   'P 1'
#
loop_
_entity.id
_entity.type
_entity.pdbx_description
1 polymer ?
#
loop_
_entity_poly.entity_id
_entity_poly.type
_entity_poly.pdbx_seq_one_letter_code
_entity_poly.pdbx_strand_id
1 'polypeptide(L)'
;MISQRTIDIIFETARVEEVVGDFVTLKRAGSSLKGLSPFGNEKTPSFVVSPAKQIWKDFSSGRGGNVVTFLMEVEQFTYPEALRWLAKRYNIEIEEDGEYTFEQQQEEKDRESLYILTDFAKKFFTNQLHNSEEGNLIGLSYFRERGFTKETIDKFELGYSPKQWDAFAEYALKNGYSKELIEEAGLATFKEDNKKYDKFRERVMFPIYSFSGRTLGFGGRILRNDAKAAKYLNSPENKIYHKSKTLYGLFQAKQYITKADQCFLVEGYTDVLSLHQAGIQNVVASSGTALTNEQIRLIKRLTENIIVMYDGDNAGIKASFRGIDMILEQEMNVKILLLPEGEDPDSFAKKHSTTEIGGGLKTRRNL
;
A
#
# COMPACT_ATOMS: atom_id res chain seq x y z
N MET A 1 -21.21 12.75 -9.46
CA MET A 1 -20.35 13.40 -8.42
C MET A 1 -21.07 13.31 -7.10
N ILE A 2 -20.33 13.31 -5.96
CA ILE A 2 -20.99 13.35 -4.63
C ILE A 2 -21.90 14.59 -4.60
N SER A 3 -23.17 14.41 -4.20
CA SER A 3 -24.14 15.49 -4.20
C SER A 3 -23.75 16.62 -3.26
N GLN A 4 -24.09 17.85 -3.59
CA GLN A 4 -23.84 18.99 -2.72
C GLN A 4 -24.49 18.79 -1.35
N ARG A 5 -25.67 18.20 -1.30
CA ARG A 5 -26.36 17.83 -0.06
C ARG A 5 -25.54 16.88 0.81
N THR A 6 -24.97 15.82 0.21
CA THR A 6 -24.08 14.89 0.97
C THR A 6 -22.82 15.62 1.46
N ILE A 7 -22.22 16.48 0.64
CA ILE A 7 -21.06 17.28 1.02
C ILE A 7 -21.40 18.16 2.23
N ASP A 8 -22.53 18.83 2.20
CA ASP A 8 -22.98 19.70 3.30
C ASP A 8 -23.20 18.88 4.59
N ILE A 9 -23.87 17.72 4.52
CA ILE A 9 -24.06 16.80 5.66
C ILE A 9 -22.71 16.36 6.24
N ILE A 10 -21.73 16.02 5.38
CA ILE A 10 -20.39 15.63 5.82
C ILE A 10 -19.73 16.79 6.60
N PHE A 11 -19.77 18.02 6.08
CA PHE A 11 -19.18 19.18 6.74
C PHE A 11 -19.91 19.57 8.05
N GLU A 12 -21.19 19.35 8.13
CA GLU A 12 -21.98 19.59 9.35
C GLU A 12 -21.72 18.54 10.44
N THR A 13 -21.45 17.29 10.03
CA THR A 13 -21.32 16.17 10.95
C THR A 13 -19.87 15.93 11.38
N ALA A 14 -18.92 16.02 10.45
CA ALA A 14 -17.52 15.72 10.72
C ALA A 14 -16.89 16.77 11.63
N ARG A 15 -16.22 16.30 12.70
CA ARG A 15 -15.53 17.17 13.66
C ARG A 15 -14.02 17.08 13.43
N VAL A 16 -13.39 18.23 13.17
CA VAL A 16 -11.96 18.29 12.86
C VAL A 16 -11.11 17.73 14.01
N GLU A 17 -11.49 17.99 15.25
CA GLU A 17 -10.78 17.49 16.44
C GLU A 17 -10.84 15.98 16.59
N GLU A 18 -11.95 15.35 16.19
CA GLU A 18 -12.11 13.89 16.23
C GLU A 18 -11.28 13.23 15.13
N VAL A 19 -11.41 13.72 13.90
CA VAL A 19 -10.69 13.17 12.74
C VAL A 19 -9.19 13.35 12.89
N VAL A 20 -8.73 14.55 13.28
CA VAL A 20 -7.31 14.80 13.55
C VAL A 20 -6.80 13.95 14.71
N GLY A 21 -7.63 13.72 15.73
CA GLY A 21 -7.28 12.88 16.87
C GLY A 21 -6.95 11.44 16.55
N ASP A 22 -7.41 10.90 15.41
CA ASP A 22 -7.04 9.56 14.94
C ASP A 22 -5.59 9.48 14.44
N PHE A 23 -5.00 10.61 14.06
CA PHE A 23 -3.67 10.70 13.44
C PHE A 23 -2.64 11.40 14.34
N VAL A 24 -3.10 12.34 15.18
CA VAL A 24 -2.26 13.22 15.99
C VAL A 24 -2.70 13.19 17.44
N THR A 25 -1.77 12.89 18.35
CA THR A 25 -2.06 13.01 19.78
C THR A 25 -2.24 14.48 20.16
N LEU A 26 -3.48 14.88 20.41
CA LEU A 26 -3.87 16.26 20.75
C LEU A 26 -3.94 16.47 22.26
N LYS A 27 -3.43 17.61 22.74
CA LYS A 27 -3.54 18.08 24.14
C LYS A 27 -4.24 19.41 24.17
N ARG A 28 -5.05 19.64 25.19
CA ARG A 28 -5.80 20.90 25.38
C ARG A 28 -4.86 22.07 25.59
N ALA A 29 -5.12 23.19 24.90
CA ALA A 29 -4.37 24.44 25.01
C ALA A 29 -5.35 25.61 24.91
N GLY A 30 -6.00 25.95 26.04
CA GLY A 30 -7.08 26.93 26.10
C GLY A 30 -8.32 26.42 25.34
N SER A 31 -8.83 27.22 24.40
CA SER A 31 -9.97 26.89 23.52
C SER A 31 -9.57 26.05 22.30
N SER A 32 -8.29 25.77 22.12
CA SER A 32 -7.74 24.98 21.01
C SER A 32 -7.10 23.69 21.50
N LEU A 33 -6.76 22.80 20.56
CA LEU A 33 -5.96 21.60 20.82
C LEU A 33 -4.61 21.75 20.11
N LYS A 34 -3.55 21.20 20.70
CA LYS A 34 -2.18 21.21 20.12
C LYS A 34 -1.59 19.83 20.08
N GLY A 35 -0.82 19.55 19.03
CA GLY A 35 -0.05 18.31 18.85
C GLY A 35 1.23 18.55 18.09
N LEU A 36 2.02 17.49 17.91
CA LEU A 36 3.16 17.51 17.01
C LEU A 36 2.68 17.46 15.56
N SER A 37 3.38 18.13 14.65
CA SER A 37 3.05 18.12 13.23
C SER A 37 3.08 16.71 12.67
N PRO A 38 2.03 16.25 11.95
CA PRO A 38 2.08 14.99 11.20
C PRO A 38 2.88 15.10 9.91
N PHE A 39 3.29 16.32 9.51
CA PHE A 39 3.95 16.62 8.23
C PHE A 39 5.47 16.76 8.34
N GLY A 40 6.03 16.69 9.54
CA GLY A 40 7.47 16.85 9.77
C GLY A 40 7.93 16.28 11.11
N ASN A 41 9.24 16.25 11.30
CA ASN A 41 9.85 15.85 12.57
C ASN A 41 10.07 17.10 13.44
N GLU A 42 9.32 17.21 14.52
CA GLU A 42 9.47 18.30 15.49
C GLU A 42 9.44 17.79 16.92
N LYS A 43 10.04 18.55 17.83
CA LYS A 43 10.02 18.25 19.28
C LYS A 43 9.03 19.13 20.04
N THR A 44 8.63 20.24 19.45
CA THR A 44 7.72 21.22 20.06
C THR A 44 6.41 21.26 19.30
N PRO A 45 5.25 21.11 19.97
CA PRO A 45 3.96 21.10 19.29
C PRO A 45 3.68 22.41 18.55
N SER A 46 3.59 22.33 17.22
CA SER A 46 3.25 23.44 16.31
C SER A 46 1.90 23.25 15.60
N PHE A 47 1.32 22.05 15.66
CA PHE A 47 0.05 21.75 15.05
C PHE A 47 -1.11 22.13 15.97
N VAL A 48 -2.01 22.97 15.49
CA VAL A 48 -3.12 23.54 16.26
C VAL A 48 -4.45 23.21 15.61
N VAL A 49 -5.40 22.73 16.40
CA VAL A 49 -6.78 22.47 15.99
C VAL A 49 -7.71 23.40 16.76
N SER A 50 -8.61 24.07 16.04
CA SER A 50 -9.66 24.93 16.63
C SER A 50 -11.03 24.27 16.45
N PRO A 51 -11.56 23.58 17.48
CA PRO A 51 -12.90 22.98 17.41
C PRO A 51 -14.01 24.00 17.12
N ALA A 52 -13.92 25.19 17.71
CA ALA A 52 -14.92 26.22 17.49
C ALA A 52 -15.01 26.75 16.05
N LYS A 53 -13.88 26.72 15.32
CA LYS A 53 -13.81 27.16 13.91
C LYS A 53 -13.83 26.02 12.93
N GLN A 54 -13.75 24.77 13.40
CA GLN A 54 -13.63 23.57 12.59
C GLN A 54 -12.46 23.63 11.58
N ILE A 55 -11.30 24.15 12.02
CA ILE A 55 -10.08 24.27 11.22
C ILE A 55 -8.87 23.77 12.00
N TRP A 56 -7.85 23.42 11.25
CA TRP A 56 -6.51 23.13 11.76
C TRP A 56 -5.47 24.04 11.10
N LYS A 57 -4.35 24.23 11.77
CA LYS A 57 -3.19 24.96 11.27
C LYS A 57 -1.91 24.32 11.79
N ASP A 58 -1.01 24.00 10.89
CA ASP A 58 0.37 23.62 11.19
C ASP A 58 1.30 24.82 10.98
N PHE A 59 1.84 25.33 12.07
CA PHE A 59 2.73 26.49 12.04
C PHE A 59 4.14 26.14 11.59
N SER A 60 4.55 24.86 11.60
CA SER A 60 5.85 24.42 11.13
C SER A 60 5.93 24.38 9.61
N SER A 61 4.89 23.87 8.95
CA SER A 61 4.83 23.76 7.49
C SER A 61 4.06 24.88 6.80
N GLY A 62 3.34 25.70 7.57
CA GLY A 62 2.44 26.73 7.04
C GLY A 62 1.10 26.18 6.50
N ARG A 63 0.88 24.88 6.51
CA ARG A 63 -0.35 24.21 6.04
C ARG A 63 -1.53 24.45 6.98
N GLY A 64 -2.75 24.38 6.45
CA GLY A 64 -3.95 24.52 7.25
C GLY A 64 -5.23 24.39 6.42
N GLY A 65 -6.35 24.19 7.10
CA GLY A 65 -7.64 24.06 6.43
C GLY A 65 -8.72 23.42 7.29
N ASN A 66 -9.68 22.77 6.67
CA ASN A 66 -10.77 22.04 7.30
C ASN A 66 -10.46 20.53 7.42
N VAL A 67 -11.45 19.75 7.87
CA VAL A 67 -11.31 18.30 8.04
C VAL A 67 -11.01 17.56 6.73
N VAL A 68 -11.58 18.00 5.59
CA VAL A 68 -11.34 17.39 4.27
C VAL A 68 -9.92 17.69 3.81
N THR A 69 -9.48 18.93 3.91
CA THR A 69 -8.09 19.31 3.58
C THR A 69 -7.08 18.61 4.48
N PHE A 70 -7.40 18.33 5.73
CA PHE A 70 -6.54 17.54 6.62
C PHE A 70 -6.31 16.13 6.06
N LEU A 71 -7.36 15.43 5.68
CA LEU A 71 -7.27 14.10 5.08
C LEU A 71 -6.55 14.11 3.73
N MET A 72 -6.79 15.15 2.93
CA MET A 72 -6.06 15.33 1.66
C MET A 72 -4.56 15.48 1.89
N GLU A 73 -4.14 16.18 2.95
CA GLU A 73 -2.73 16.41 3.26
C GLU A 73 -2.08 15.22 3.98
N VAL A 74 -2.75 14.62 4.98
CA VAL A 74 -2.14 13.56 5.80
C VAL A 74 -2.22 12.19 5.15
N GLU A 75 -3.34 11.88 4.49
CA GLU A 75 -3.57 10.62 3.78
C GLU A 75 -3.33 10.70 2.28
N GLN A 76 -3.06 11.93 1.77
CA GLN A 76 -2.89 12.22 0.35
C GLN A 76 -4.11 11.78 -0.49
N PHE A 77 -5.28 11.88 0.10
CA PHE A 77 -6.52 11.61 -0.61
C PHE A 77 -6.83 12.72 -1.62
N THR A 78 -7.50 12.36 -2.70
CA THR A 78 -8.23 13.33 -3.51
C THR A 78 -9.45 13.83 -2.75
N TYR A 79 -10.01 14.95 -3.14
CA TYR A 79 -11.21 15.51 -2.51
C TYR A 79 -12.39 14.51 -2.41
N PRO A 80 -12.75 13.77 -3.49
CA PRO A 80 -13.79 12.73 -3.40
C PRO A 80 -13.42 11.56 -2.45
N GLU A 81 -12.14 11.15 -2.40
CA GLU A 81 -11.70 10.09 -1.49
C GLU A 81 -11.82 10.52 -0.03
N ALA A 82 -11.44 11.76 0.29
CA ALA A 82 -11.59 12.32 1.63
C ALA A 82 -13.07 12.40 2.05
N LEU A 83 -13.96 12.83 1.16
CA LEU A 83 -15.40 12.84 1.42
C LEU A 83 -15.96 11.43 1.65
N ARG A 84 -15.60 10.44 0.84
CA ARG A 84 -16.04 9.05 1.02
C ARG A 84 -15.53 8.45 2.34
N TRP A 85 -14.29 8.77 2.73
CA TRP A 85 -13.73 8.35 4.00
C TRP A 85 -14.52 8.93 5.18
N LEU A 86 -14.84 10.24 5.16
CA LEU A 86 -15.65 10.90 6.18
C LEU A 86 -17.06 10.33 6.22
N ALA A 87 -17.70 10.16 5.07
CA ALA A 87 -19.04 9.60 4.99
C ALA A 87 -19.08 8.18 5.64
N LYS A 88 -18.08 7.34 5.34
CA LYS A 88 -17.97 6.01 5.95
C LYS A 88 -17.76 6.09 7.46
N ARG A 89 -16.88 6.96 7.94
CA ARG A 89 -16.58 7.15 9.38
C ARG A 89 -17.82 7.57 10.18
N TYR A 90 -18.62 8.47 9.62
CA TYR A 90 -19.82 9.03 10.28
C TYR A 90 -21.11 8.33 9.86
N ASN A 91 -21.02 7.23 9.12
CA ASN A 91 -22.15 6.46 8.61
C ASN A 91 -23.17 7.32 7.83
N ILE A 92 -22.66 8.21 6.99
CA ILE A 92 -23.45 9.08 6.10
C ILE A 92 -23.62 8.36 4.77
N GLU A 93 -24.85 8.23 4.30
CA GLU A 93 -25.15 7.70 2.97
C GLU A 93 -24.75 8.74 1.91
N ILE A 94 -23.99 8.30 0.89
CA ILE A 94 -23.55 9.17 -0.18
C ILE A 94 -24.60 9.21 -1.28
N GLU A 95 -25.26 10.35 -1.42
CA GLU A 95 -26.05 10.66 -2.60
C GLU A 95 -25.12 11.25 -3.67
N GLU A 96 -25.22 10.80 -4.91
CA GLU A 96 -24.44 11.33 -6.02
C GLU A 96 -25.34 12.08 -7.02
N ASP A 97 -24.95 13.30 -7.35
CA ASP A 97 -25.62 14.08 -8.39
C ASP A 97 -25.11 13.65 -9.77
N GLY A 98 -26.00 13.23 -10.59
CA GLY A 98 -25.79 12.86 -11.99
C GLY A 98 -26.57 11.61 -12.32
N GLU A 99 -27.28 11.62 -13.42
CA GLU A 99 -27.74 10.40 -14.06
C GLU A 99 -26.51 9.61 -14.47
N TYR A 100 -26.02 8.72 -13.56
CA TYR A 100 -25.13 7.67 -14.00
C TYR A 100 -25.86 6.89 -15.08
N THR A 101 -25.23 6.71 -16.22
CA THR A 101 -25.75 5.74 -17.16
C THR A 101 -25.83 4.38 -16.45
N PHE A 102 -26.78 3.54 -16.81
CA PHE A 102 -26.90 2.19 -16.25
C PHE A 102 -25.54 1.45 -16.29
N GLU A 103 -24.77 1.68 -17.34
CA GLU A 103 -23.41 1.13 -17.53
C GLU A 103 -22.42 1.61 -16.47
N GLN A 104 -22.39 2.92 -16.15
CA GLN A 104 -21.50 3.48 -15.12
C GLN A 104 -21.85 2.97 -13.71
N GLN A 105 -23.15 2.85 -13.39
CA GLN A 105 -23.61 2.27 -12.13
C GLN A 105 -23.21 0.79 -12.03
N GLN A 106 -23.30 0.05 -13.12
CA GLN A 106 -22.93 -1.36 -13.16
C GLN A 106 -21.41 -1.51 -12.99
N GLU A 107 -20.61 -0.68 -13.67
CA GLU A 107 -19.17 -0.71 -13.56
C GLU A 107 -18.69 -0.40 -12.12
N GLU A 108 -19.32 0.54 -11.44
CA GLU A 108 -18.99 0.88 -10.05
C GLU A 108 -19.37 -0.27 -9.08
N LYS A 109 -20.53 -0.90 -9.28
CA LYS A 109 -20.94 -2.10 -8.53
C LYS A 109 -19.97 -3.27 -8.74
N ASP A 110 -19.54 -3.50 -9.97
CA ASP A 110 -18.57 -4.55 -10.30
C ASP A 110 -17.24 -4.30 -9.59
N ARG A 111 -16.75 -3.06 -9.62
CA ARG A 111 -15.52 -2.68 -8.91
C ARG A 111 -15.65 -2.88 -7.41
N GLU A 112 -16.77 -2.47 -6.82
CA GLU A 112 -17.02 -2.65 -5.38
C GLU A 112 -17.07 -4.13 -5.00
N SER A 113 -17.71 -4.96 -5.82
CA SER A 113 -17.75 -6.42 -5.65
C SER A 113 -16.35 -7.04 -5.68
N LEU A 114 -15.48 -6.58 -6.59
CA LEU A 114 -14.08 -7.02 -6.64
C LEU A 114 -13.31 -6.63 -5.38
N TYR A 115 -13.48 -5.42 -4.86
CA TYR A 115 -12.84 -5.00 -3.61
C TYR A 115 -13.29 -5.84 -2.41
N ILE A 116 -14.58 -6.16 -2.32
CA ILE A 116 -15.14 -7.01 -1.26
C ILE A 116 -14.53 -8.41 -1.34
N LEU A 117 -14.47 -9.00 -2.54
CA LEU A 117 -13.91 -10.33 -2.74
C LEU A 117 -12.41 -10.36 -2.47
N THR A 118 -11.63 -9.35 -2.90
CA THR A 118 -10.18 -9.33 -2.64
C THR A 118 -9.87 -9.16 -1.16
N ASP A 119 -10.65 -8.37 -0.41
CA ASP A 119 -10.51 -8.28 1.05
C ASP A 119 -10.88 -9.60 1.74
N PHE A 120 -11.93 -10.27 1.25
CA PHE A 120 -12.31 -11.61 1.72
C PHE A 120 -11.20 -12.63 1.45
N ALA A 121 -10.57 -12.61 0.28
CA ALA A 121 -9.44 -13.46 -0.07
C ALA A 121 -8.22 -13.19 0.82
N LYS A 122 -7.92 -11.91 1.12
CA LYS A 122 -6.87 -11.52 2.04
C LYS A 122 -7.10 -12.17 3.42
N LYS A 123 -8.30 -12.04 3.98
CA LYS A 123 -8.66 -12.66 5.26
C LYS A 123 -8.51 -14.18 5.24
N PHE A 124 -8.89 -14.81 4.13
CA PHE A 124 -8.70 -16.26 3.95
C PHE A 124 -7.20 -16.62 4.01
N PHE A 125 -6.34 -15.98 3.21
CA PHE A 125 -4.92 -16.29 3.17
C PHE A 125 -4.21 -15.98 4.48
N THR A 126 -4.57 -14.90 5.15
CA THR A 126 -4.04 -14.56 6.48
C THR A 126 -4.47 -15.60 7.51
N ASN A 127 -5.74 -16.03 7.48
CA ASN A 127 -6.23 -17.10 8.36
C ASN A 127 -5.52 -18.43 8.08
N GLN A 128 -5.29 -18.77 6.80
CA GLN A 128 -4.52 -19.98 6.45
C GLN A 128 -3.10 -19.92 7.01
N LEU A 129 -2.42 -18.78 6.93
CA LEU A 129 -1.07 -18.61 7.47
C LEU A 129 -1.00 -18.89 8.97
N HIS A 130 -1.94 -18.34 9.74
CA HIS A 130 -1.88 -18.34 11.20
C HIS A 130 -2.57 -19.53 11.86
N ASN A 131 -3.62 -20.09 11.23
CA ASN A 131 -4.51 -21.04 11.87
C ASN A 131 -4.58 -22.43 11.19
N SER A 132 -3.97 -22.61 10.02
CA SER A 132 -3.83 -23.94 9.43
C SER A 132 -2.49 -24.60 9.81
N GLU A 133 -2.47 -25.92 9.87
CA GLU A 133 -1.24 -26.70 10.11
C GLU A 133 -0.21 -26.44 9.00
N GLU A 134 -0.62 -26.50 7.74
CA GLU A 134 0.22 -26.23 6.57
C GLU A 134 0.76 -24.80 6.57
N GLY A 135 -0.09 -23.82 6.87
CA GLY A 135 0.31 -22.42 6.99
C GLY A 135 1.35 -22.16 8.06
N ASN A 136 1.20 -22.81 9.23
CA ASN A 136 2.17 -22.72 10.33
C ASN A 136 3.50 -23.40 9.99
N LEU A 137 3.44 -24.63 9.49
CA LEU A 137 4.64 -25.43 9.22
C LEU A 137 5.45 -24.95 8.02
N ILE A 138 4.78 -24.40 7.00
CA ILE A 138 5.41 -23.97 5.75
C ILE A 138 5.48 -22.46 5.64
N GLY A 139 4.34 -21.78 5.70
CA GLY A 139 4.23 -20.34 5.48
C GLY A 139 4.93 -19.50 6.54
N LEU A 140 4.59 -19.71 7.83
CA LEU A 140 5.21 -18.99 8.93
C LEU A 140 6.68 -19.38 9.10
N SER A 141 7.06 -20.66 8.90
CA SER A 141 8.46 -21.07 8.95
C SER A 141 9.28 -20.34 7.91
N TYR A 142 8.79 -20.22 6.68
CA TYR A 142 9.45 -19.43 5.63
C TYR A 142 9.70 -17.98 6.06
N PHE A 143 8.71 -17.30 6.63
CA PHE A 143 8.87 -15.91 7.06
C PHE A 143 9.84 -15.79 8.24
N ARG A 144 9.79 -16.73 9.20
CA ARG A 144 10.71 -16.77 10.35
C ARG A 144 12.14 -17.07 9.94
N GLU A 145 12.36 -18.03 9.04
CA GLU A 145 13.69 -18.35 8.49
C GLU A 145 14.30 -17.16 7.74
N ARG A 146 13.45 -16.34 7.12
CA ARG A 146 13.87 -15.06 6.53
C ARG A 146 14.07 -13.94 7.54
N GLY A 147 13.83 -14.19 8.83
CA GLY A 147 14.02 -13.22 9.90
C GLY A 147 12.89 -12.20 10.04
N PHE A 148 11.71 -12.42 9.44
CA PHE A 148 10.57 -11.50 9.61
C PHE A 148 9.91 -11.69 10.97
N THR A 149 9.68 -10.56 11.66
CA THR A 149 9.00 -10.54 12.96
C THR A 149 7.49 -10.67 12.80
N LYS A 150 6.82 -11.04 13.88
CA LYS A 150 5.36 -11.11 13.92
C LYS A 150 4.73 -9.76 13.57
N GLU A 151 5.30 -8.65 14.07
CA GLU A 151 4.83 -7.29 13.80
C GLU A 151 4.86 -6.96 12.31
N THR A 152 5.93 -7.36 11.61
CA THR A 152 6.05 -7.16 10.16
C THR A 152 5.04 -8.02 9.40
N ILE A 153 4.88 -9.29 9.78
CA ILE A 153 3.91 -10.22 9.17
C ILE A 153 2.49 -9.68 9.33
N ASP A 154 2.13 -9.25 10.53
CA ASP A 154 0.80 -8.71 10.84
C ASP A 154 0.56 -7.35 10.14
N LYS A 155 1.55 -6.46 10.13
CA LYS A 155 1.44 -5.12 9.51
C LYS A 155 1.21 -5.17 8.01
N PHE A 156 1.84 -6.12 7.33
CA PHE A 156 1.66 -6.32 5.89
C PHE A 156 0.55 -7.34 5.59
N GLU A 157 -0.15 -7.85 6.61
CA GLU A 157 -1.24 -8.83 6.50
C GLU A 157 -0.86 -10.02 5.60
N LEU A 158 0.37 -10.53 5.79
CA LEU A 158 0.90 -11.62 4.96
C LEU A 158 0.05 -12.88 5.11
N GLY A 159 0.02 -13.70 4.07
CA GLY A 159 -0.83 -14.87 4.01
C GLY A 159 -0.14 -16.12 3.50
N TYR A 160 -0.89 -17.20 3.44
CA TYR A 160 -0.50 -18.46 2.82
C TYR A 160 -1.64 -19.04 2.00
N SER A 161 -1.34 -19.50 0.80
CA SER A 161 -2.27 -20.25 -0.05
C SER A 161 -1.90 -21.72 -0.03
N PRO A 162 -2.81 -22.61 0.41
CA PRO A 162 -2.51 -24.01 0.63
C PRO A 162 -2.29 -24.79 -0.67
N LYS A 163 -1.84 -26.04 -0.54
CA LYS A 163 -1.55 -26.94 -1.65
C LYS A 163 -2.80 -27.40 -2.39
N GLN A 164 -3.93 -27.47 -1.72
CA GLN A 164 -5.20 -27.91 -2.31
C GLN A 164 -5.51 -27.11 -3.58
N TRP A 165 -6.04 -27.80 -4.60
CA TRP A 165 -6.24 -27.22 -5.93
C TRP A 165 -7.28 -26.11 -6.01
N ASP A 166 -8.26 -26.12 -5.11
CA ASP A 166 -9.47 -25.32 -5.13
C ASP A 166 -9.88 -24.79 -3.72
N ALA A 167 -8.93 -24.71 -2.80
CA ALA A 167 -9.19 -24.33 -1.41
C ALA A 167 -9.92 -22.99 -1.28
N PHE A 168 -9.42 -21.96 -1.99
CA PHE A 168 -10.03 -20.65 -1.97
C PHE A 168 -11.35 -20.64 -2.79
N ALA A 169 -11.36 -21.25 -3.99
CA ALA A 169 -12.55 -21.30 -4.83
C ALA A 169 -13.73 -21.97 -4.12
N GLU A 170 -13.50 -23.10 -3.45
CA GLU A 170 -14.51 -23.77 -2.61
C GLU A 170 -15.01 -22.87 -1.48
N TYR A 171 -14.08 -22.24 -0.76
CA TYR A 171 -14.39 -21.37 0.34
C TYR A 171 -15.20 -20.15 -0.10
N ALA A 172 -14.84 -19.51 -1.22
CA ALA A 172 -15.54 -18.36 -1.76
C ALA A 172 -16.96 -18.72 -2.26
N LEU A 173 -17.11 -19.84 -2.99
CA LEU A 173 -18.42 -20.31 -3.45
C LEU A 173 -19.36 -20.63 -2.29
N LYS A 174 -18.87 -21.26 -1.21
CA LYS A 174 -19.66 -21.54 0.00
C LYS A 174 -20.11 -20.27 0.72
N ASN A 175 -19.39 -19.17 0.54
CA ASN A 175 -19.75 -17.87 1.11
C ASN A 175 -20.52 -16.96 0.12
N GLY A 176 -21.06 -17.53 -0.97
CA GLY A 176 -21.99 -16.85 -1.86
C GLY A 176 -21.37 -16.02 -2.97
N TYR A 177 -20.04 -16.08 -3.19
CA TYR A 177 -19.41 -15.42 -4.32
C TYR A 177 -19.61 -16.20 -5.61
N SER A 178 -19.87 -15.51 -6.73
CA SER A 178 -20.07 -16.14 -8.03
C SER A 178 -18.74 -16.57 -8.68
N LYS A 179 -18.81 -17.56 -9.58
CA LYS A 179 -17.65 -18.04 -10.34
C LYS A 179 -17.02 -16.92 -11.17
N GLU A 180 -17.86 -16.15 -11.82
CA GLU A 180 -17.46 -15.04 -12.71
C GLU A 180 -16.67 -13.98 -11.94
N LEU A 181 -17.12 -13.62 -10.74
CA LEU A 181 -16.42 -12.64 -9.91
C LEU A 181 -15.06 -13.17 -9.42
N ILE A 182 -14.98 -14.45 -9.04
CA ILE A 182 -13.74 -15.11 -8.62
C ILE A 182 -12.73 -15.15 -9.77
N GLU A 183 -13.18 -15.45 -11.00
CA GLU A 183 -12.33 -15.45 -12.20
C GLU A 183 -11.88 -14.03 -12.57
N GLU A 184 -12.78 -13.04 -12.54
CA GLU A 184 -12.46 -11.64 -12.83
C GLU A 184 -11.43 -11.09 -11.82
N ALA A 185 -11.53 -11.47 -10.54
CA ALA A 185 -10.53 -11.16 -9.52
C ALA A 185 -9.18 -11.88 -9.75
N GLY A 186 -9.14 -12.85 -10.66
CA GLY A 186 -7.95 -13.65 -10.94
C GLY A 186 -7.51 -14.54 -9.78
N LEU A 187 -8.45 -15.01 -8.97
CA LEU A 187 -8.17 -15.84 -7.80
C LEU A 187 -8.29 -17.34 -8.09
N ALA A 188 -9.19 -17.71 -9.00
CA ALA A 188 -9.31 -19.09 -9.49
C ALA A 188 -9.74 -19.12 -10.96
N THR A 189 -9.69 -20.31 -11.58
CA THR A 189 -10.21 -20.60 -12.91
C THR A 189 -11.16 -21.79 -12.82
N PHE A 190 -12.27 -21.71 -13.52
CA PHE A 190 -13.30 -22.76 -13.60
C PHE A 190 -13.30 -23.36 -15.01
N LYS A 191 -13.35 -24.70 -15.10
CA LYS A 191 -13.43 -25.43 -16.37
C LYS A 191 -14.82 -26.03 -16.58
N GLU A 192 -15.14 -26.37 -17.82
CA GLU A 192 -16.45 -26.94 -18.23
C GLU A 192 -16.79 -28.24 -17.49
N ASP A 193 -15.78 -29.02 -17.06
CA ASP A 193 -15.93 -30.25 -16.27
C ASP A 193 -16.13 -30.00 -14.75
N ASN A 194 -16.55 -28.80 -14.36
CA ASN A 194 -16.71 -28.34 -12.97
C ASN A 194 -15.42 -28.38 -12.12
N LYS A 195 -14.27 -28.58 -12.72
CA LYS A 195 -12.99 -28.47 -12.02
C LYS A 195 -12.65 -27.01 -11.76
N LYS A 196 -12.12 -26.77 -10.57
CA LYS A 196 -11.70 -25.45 -10.07
C LYS A 196 -10.20 -25.50 -9.80
N TYR A 197 -9.52 -24.40 -10.09
CA TYR A 197 -8.09 -24.29 -9.89
C TYR A 197 -7.77 -22.93 -9.31
N ASP A 198 -7.32 -22.90 -8.06
CA ASP A 198 -6.83 -21.69 -7.44
C ASP A 198 -5.59 -21.18 -8.19
N LYS A 199 -5.55 -19.87 -8.43
CA LYS A 199 -4.43 -19.20 -9.08
C LYS A 199 -3.14 -19.32 -8.28
N PHE A 200 -3.25 -19.13 -6.98
CA PHE A 200 -2.15 -19.21 -6.04
C PHE A 200 -2.25 -20.51 -5.26
N ARG A 201 -1.22 -21.34 -5.32
CA ARG A 201 -1.13 -22.61 -4.58
C ARG A 201 0.28 -22.80 -4.08
N GLU A 202 0.43 -23.32 -2.86
CA GLU A 202 1.73 -23.54 -2.19
C GLU A 202 2.59 -22.26 -2.21
N ARG A 203 1.96 -21.09 -1.92
CA ARG A 203 2.61 -19.79 -1.99
C ARG A 203 2.40 -19.00 -0.71
N VAL A 204 3.43 -18.33 -0.26
CA VAL A 204 3.25 -17.21 0.67
C VAL A 204 2.70 -16.02 -0.11
N MET A 205 1.77 -15.29 0.52
CA MET A 205 0.95 -14.27 -0.12
C MET A 205 1.29 -12.89 0.42
N PHE A 206 1.41 -11.94 -0.50
CA PHE A 206 1.69 -10.53 -0.26
C PHE A 206 0.50 -9.72 -0.76
N PRO A 207 -0.39 -9.24 0.12
CA PRO A 207 -1.51 -8.40 -0.30
C PRO A 207 -1.01 -7.08 -0.88
N ILE A 208 -1.60 -6.67 -1.99
CA ILE A 208 -1.27 -5.42 -2.70
C ILE A 208 -2.42 -4.44 -2.46
N TYR A 209 -2.08 -3.23 -2.01
CA TYR A 209 -3.07 -2.22 -1.61
C TYR A 209 -3.14 -1.05 -2.58
N SER A 210 -4.33 -0.47 -2.68
CA SER A 210 -4.53 0.85 -3.25
C SER A 210 -3.88 1.92 -2.36
N PHE A 211 -3.79 3.14 -2.86
CA PHE A 211 -3.32 4.28 -2.07
C PHE A 211 -4.17 4.51 -0.80
N SER A 212 -5.47 4.22 -0.86
CA SER A 212 -6.42 4.33 0.26
C SER A 212 -6.46 3.09 1.18
N GLY A 213 -5.68 2.03 0.91
CA GLY A 213 -5.60 0.84 1.75
C GLY A 213 -6.61 -0.26 1.41
N ARG A 214 -7.31 -0.17 0.28
CA ARG A 214 -8.17 -1.27 -0.20
C ARG A 214 -7.33 -2.34 -0.88
N THR A 215 -7.63 -3.60 -0.64
CA THR A 215 -6.93 -4.73 -1.27
C THR A 215 -7.24 -4.77 -2.77
N LEU A 216 -6.21 -4.70 -3.62
CA LEU A 216 -6.33 -4.73 -5.09
C LEU A 216 -6.11 -6.13 -5.65
N GLY A 217 -5.20 -6.88 -5.06
CA GLY A 217 -4.75 -8.19 -5.52
C GLY A 217 -3.60 -8.71 -4.67
N PHE A 218 -2.84 -9.64 -5.23
CA PHE A 218 -1.81 -10.36 -4.48
C PHE A 218 -0.57 -10.62 -5.32
N GLY A 219 0.60 -10.60 -4.67
CA GLY A 219 1.78 -11.31 -5.09
C GLY A 219 1.85 -12.65 -4.36
N GLY A 220 2.32 -13.70 -5.02
CA GLY A 220 2.48 -15.01 -4.40
C GLY A 220 3.84 -15.62 -4.72
N ARG A 221 4.66 -15.93 -3.71
CA ARG A 221 5.95 -16.60 -3.90
C ARG A 221 5.82 -18.09 -3.62
N ILE A 222 6.22 -18.91 -4.60
CA ILE A 222 6.29 -20.37 -4.44
C ILE A 222 7.44 -20.75 -3.50
N LEU A 223 7.22 -21.74 -2.62
CA LEU A 223 8.22 -22.19 -1.65
C LEU A 223 8.93 -23.46 -2.04
N ARG A 224 8.36 -24.24 -2.96
CA ARG A 224 9.00 -25.44 -3.50
C ARG A 224 10.00 -25.09 -4.62
N ASN A 225 11.05 -25.89 -4.75
CA ASN A 225 11.95 -25.85 -5.89
C ASN A 225 11.28 -26.53 -7.10
N ASP A 226 10.50 -25.78 -7.86
CA ASP A 226 9.90 -26.23 -9.12
C ASP A 226 10.45 -25.36 -10.26
N ALA A 227 11.36 -25.93 -11.05
CA ALA A 227 12.00 -25.24 -12.18
C ALA A 227 10.99 -24.80 -13.26
N LYS A 228 9.78 -25.36 -13.27
CA LYS A 228 8.72 -25.03 -14.24
C LYS A 228 7.77 -23.96 -13.75
N ALA A 229 7.75 -23.65 -12.46
CA ALA A 229 6.84 -22.66 -11.87
C ALA A 229 7.55 -21.32 -11.67
N ALA A 230 6.90 -20.22 -12.04
CA ALA A 230 7.41 -18.88 -11.74
C ALA A 230 7.59 -18.69 -10.24
N LYS A 231 8.78 -18.22 -9.82
CA LYS A 231 9.13 -17.96 -8.41
C LYS A 231 8.13 -17.00 -7.78
N TYR A 232 7.78 -15.92 -8.47
CA TYR A 232 6.73 -14.97 -8.09
C TYR A 232 5.62 -14.99 -9.14
N LEU A 233 4.40 -14.90 -8.67
CA LEU A 233 3.18 -14.79 -9.46
C LEU A 233 2.36 -13.64 -8.92
N ASN A 234 1.94 -12.72 -9.78
CA ASN A 234 1.05 -11.62 -9.41
C ASN A 234 -0.37 -11.88 -9.89
N SER A 235 -1.36 -11.26 -9.23
CA SER A 235 -2.72 -11.19 -9.77
C SER A 235 -2.70 -10.68 -11.21
N PRO A 236 -3.58 -11.18 -12.08
CA PRO A 236 -3.79 -10.57 -13.38
C PRO A 236 -4.38 -9.16 -13.23
N GLU A 237 -4.25 -8.35 -14.27
CA GLU A 237 -4.93 -7.06 -14.32
C GLU A 237 -6.44 -7.25 -14.39
N ASN A 238 -7.18 -6.37 -13.71
CA ASN A 238 -8.64 -6.34 -13.72
C ASN A 238 -9.15 -4.90 -13.48
N LYS A 239 -10.46 -4.71 -13.30
CA LYS A 239 -11.07 -3.39 -13.12
C LYS A 239 -10.53 -2.58 -11.92
N ILE A 240 -9.91 -3.23 -10.92
CA ILE A 240 -9.37 -2.57 -9.71
C ILE A 240 -7.85 -2.65 -9.59
N TYR A 241 -7.19 -3.57 -10.29
CA TYR A 241 -5.75 -3.79 -10.19
C TYR A 241 -5.05 -3.60 -11.53
N HIS A 242 -4.15 -2.62 -11.57
CA HIS A 242 -3.25 -2.35 -12.70
C HIS A 242 -1.82 -2.29 -12.18
N LYS A 243 -0.97 -3.23 -12.61
CA LYS A 243 0.43 -3.33 -12.19
C LYS A 243 1.19 -2.04 -12.44
N SER A 244 0.97 -1.44 -13.60
CA SER A 244 1.61 -0.19 -14.02
C SER A 244 1.22 1.03 -13.15
N LYS A 245 0.15 0.95 -12.37
CA LYS A 245 -0.39 2.01 -11.52
C LYS A 245 -0.35 1.68 -10.05
N THR A 246 0.45 0.68 -9.66
CA THR A 246 0.48 0.19 -8.28
C THR A 246 1.92 0.00 -7.82
N LEU A 247 2.21 0.40 -6.58
CA LEU A 247 3.47 0.16 -5.89
C LEU A 247 3.21 -0.64 -4.62
N TYR A 248 3.95 -1.74 -4.42
CA TYR A 248 3.87 -2.51 -3.19
C TYR A 248 4.45 -1.72 -2.01
N GLY A 249 3.79 -1.80 -0.87
CA GLY A 249 4.20 -1.10 0.34
C GLY A 249 3.80 0.38 0.39
N LEU A 250 3.26 0.97 -0.68
CA LEU A 250 2.93 2.40 -0.73
C LEU A 250 1.91 2.82 0.34
N PHE A 251 0.89 2.01 0.57
CA PHE A 251 -0.09 2.27 1.63
C PHE A 251 0.57 2.35 3.01
N GLN A 252 1.46 1.42 3.33
CA GLN A 252 2.18 1.40 4.60
C GLN A 252 3.23 2.50 4.69
N ALA A 253 3.81 2.92 3.55
CA ALA A 253 4.93 3.85 3.48
C ALA A 253 4.54 5.32 3.37
N LYS A 254 3.34 5.65 2.88
CA LYS A 254 2.96 7.01 2.46
C LYS A 254 3.22 8.11 3.52
N GLN A 255 2.87 7.87 4.77
CA GLN A 255 3.11 8.83 5.86
C GLN A 255 4.61 8.99 6.16
N TYR A 256 5.37 7.90 6.09
CA TYR A 256 6.82 7.93 6.31
C TYR A 256 7.56 8.61 5.15
N ILE A 257 7.09 8.43 3.91
CA ILE A 257 7.62 9.14 2.73
C ILE A 257 7.42 10.64 2.90
N THR A 258 6.19 11.08 3.19
CA THR A 258 5.90 12.51 3.40
C THR A 258 6.69 13.10 4.56
N LYS A 259 6.81 12.35 5.68
CA LYS A 259 7.56 12.81 6.85
C LYS A 259 9.05 12.91 6.64
N ALA A 260 9.64 11.97 5.90
CA ALA A 260 11.07 11.94 5.58
C ALA A 260 11.42 12.81 4.36
N ASP A 261 10.40 13.29 3.62
CA ASP A 261 10.53 13.93 2.30
C ASP A 261 11.43 13.12 1.36
N GLN A 262 11.31 11.80 1.39
CA GLN A 262 12.14 10.88 0.62
C GLN A 262 11.48 9.51 0.49
N CYS A 263 11.62 8.87 -0.69
CA CYS A 263 11.13 7.53 -0.98
C CYS A 263 12.26 6.61 -1.42
N PHE A 264 12.40 5.45 -0.78
CA PHE A 264 13.23 4.35 -1.29
C PHE A 264 12.43 3.51 -2.27
N LEU A 265 13.00 3.27 -3.44
CA LEU A 265 12.41 2.43 -4.48
C LEU A 265 13.28 1.18 -4.66
N VAL A 266 12.66 0.01 -4.46
CA VAL A 266 13.26 -1.33 -4.61
C VAL A 266 12.48 -2.19 -5.61
N GLU A 267 12.93 -3.43 -5.86
CA GLU A 267 12.30 -4.30 -6.86
C GLU A 267 11.23 -5.23 -6.28
N GLY A 268 11.47 -5.82 -5.11
CA GLY A 268 10.72 -6.99 -4.63
C GLY A 268 9.93 -6.78 -3.35
N TYR A 269 9.01 -7.72 -3.11
CA TYR A 269 8.17 -7.75 -1.91
C TYR A 269 9.00 -7.89 -0.63
N THR A 270 9.96 -8.81 -0.64
CA THR A 270 10.82 -9.10 0.51
C THR A 270 11.75 -7.95 0.86
N ASP A 271 12.18 -7.18 -0.14
CA ASP A 271 13.03 -6.02 0.06
C ASP A 271 12.30 -4.93 0.85
N VAL A 272 11.03 -4.68 0.48
CA VAL A 272 10.16 -3.76 1.24
C VAL A 272 10.00 -4.22 2.68
N LEU A 273 9.71 -5.51 2.91
CA LEU A 273 9.51 -6.03 4.26
C LEU A 273 10.78 -5.90 5.10
N SER A 274 11.95 -6.25 4.56
CA SER A 274 13.23 -6.22 5.27
C SER A 274 13.67 -4.80 5.60
N LEU A 275 13.58 -3.87 4.64
CA LEU A 275 13.90 -2.46 4.87
C LEU A 275 12.92 -1.82 5.87
N HIS A 276 11.62 -2.10 5.72
CA HIS A 276 10.62 -1.62 6.65
C HIS A 276 10.88 -2.10 8.09
N GLN A 277 11.19 -3.39 8.26
CA GLN A 277 11.53 -3.99 9.56
C GLN A 277 12.82 -3.40 10.13
N ALA A 278 13.81 -3.09 9.29
CA ALA A 278 15.05 -2.41 9.69
C ALA A 278 14.85 -0.91 10.02
N GLY A 279 13.61 -0.39 9.95
CA GLY A 279 13.27 1.00 10.28
C GLY A 279 13.24 1.97 9.10
N ILE A 280 13.52 1.52 7.87
CA ILE A 280 13.34 2.30 6.65
C ILE A 280 11.91 2.10 6.14
N GLN A 281 10.99 2.84 6.75
CA GLN A 281 9.55 2.63 6.53
C GLN A 281 9.01 3.39 5.29
N ASN A 282 9.80 4.29 4.72
CA ASN A 282 9.51 5.06 3.50
C ASN A 282 9.97 4.32 2.23
N VAL A 283 9.68 3.02 2.13
CA VAL A 283 10.13 2.14 1.06
C VAL A 283 8.95 1.53 0.28
N VAL A 284 9.08 1.47 -1.05
CA VAL A 284 8.11 0.90 -1.97
C VAL A 284 8.80 0.04 -3.04
N ALA A 285 8.04 -0.87 -3.67
CA ALA A 285 8.56 -1.69 -4.76
C ALA A 285 7.66 -1.67 -6.00
N SER A 286 8.28 -1.77 -7.19
CA SER A 286 7.59 -1.98 -8.47
C SER A 286 7.03 -3.41 -8.64
N SER A 287 7.54 -4.37 -7.86
CA SER A 287 7.02 -5.73 -7.67
C SER A 287 6.88 -6.56 -8.94
N GLY A 288 7.97 -6.72 -9.67
CA GLY A 288 8.07 -7.62 -10.83
C GLY A 288 7.57 -6.99 -12.14
N THR A 289 7.50 -5.66 -12.21
CA THR A 289 7.30 -4.89 -13.44
C THR A 289 8.42 -3.86 -13.59
N ALA A 290 8.77 -3.50 -14.82
CA ALA A 290 9.58 -2.31 -15.04
C ALA A 290 8.86 -1.09 -14.46
N LEU A 291 9.63 -0.16 -13.90
CA LEU A 291 9.10 1.10 -13.38
C LEU A 291 8.31 1.86 -14.47
N THR A 292 7.20 2.47 -14.10
CA THR A 292 6.33 3.22 -15.02
C THR A 292 6.17 4.68 -14.59
N ASN A 293 5.78 5.54 -15.54
CA ASN A 293 5.49 6.94 -15.25
C ASN A 293 4.34 7.11 -14.24
N GLU A 294 3.34 6.23 -14.29
CA GLU A 294 2.22 6.24 -13.34
C GLU A 294 2.69 5.90 -11.91
N GLN A 295 3.59 4.94 -11.77
CA GLN A 295 4.18 4.60 -10.47
C GLN A 295 5.04 5.75 -9.92
N ILE A 296 5.83 6.42 -10.77
CA ILE A 296 6.61 7.60 -10.39
C ILE A 296 5.68 8.74 -9.92
N ARG A 297 4.57 8.98 -10.63
CA ARG A 297 3.58 9.98 -10.23
C ARG A 297 2.92 9.68 -8.88
N LEU A 298 2.76 8.41 -8.51
CA LEU A 298 2.28 8.05 -7.16
C LEU A 298 3.27 8.48 -6.08
N ILE A 299 4.59 8.32 -6.32
CA ILE A 299 5.62 8.78 -5.40
C ILE A 299 5.67 10.31 -5.39
N LYS A 300 5.56 10.96 -6.56
CA LYS A 300 5.60 12.43 -6.69
C LYS A 300 4.51 13.14 -5.88
N ARG A 301 3.37 12.50 -5.65
CA ARG A 301 2.32 13.02 -4.75
C ARG A 301 2.79 13.17 -3.30
N LEU A 302 3.84 12.47 -2.89
CA LEU A 302 4.32 12.37 -1.52
C LEU A 302 5.66 13.10 -1.31
N THR A 303 6.56 13.03 -2.30
CA THR A 303 7.90 13.62 -2.28
C THR A 303 8.46 13.76 -3.68
N GLU A 304 9.37 14.73 -3.88
CA GLU A 304 10.15 14.85 -5.11
C GLU A 304 11.47 14.07 -5.06
N ASN A 305 11.81 13.44 -3.93
CA ASN A 305 13.11 12.83 -3.69
C ASN A 305 13.01 11.29 -3.69
N ILE A 306 13.61 10.63 -4.68
CA ILE A 306 13.67 9.17 -4.79
C ILE A 306 15.11 8.69 -4.57
N ILE A 307 15.25 7.61 -3.78
CA ILE A 307 16.46 6.81 -3.72
C ILE A 307 16.18 5.45 -4.35
N VAL A 308 16.82 5.17 -5.47
CA VAL A 308 16.75 3.86 -6.13
C VAL A 308 17.78 2.94 -5.48
N MET A 309 17.32 1.79 -4.97
CA MET A 309 18.16 0.75 -4.38
C MET A 309 17.85 -0.56 -5.08
N TYR A 310 18.71 -0.97 -5.99
CA TYR A 310 18.58 -2.20 -6.76
C TYR A 310 19.75 -3.14 -6.50
N ASP A 311 19.60 -4.39 -6.92
CA ASP A 311 20.63 -5.40 -6.80
C ASP A 311 21.94 -4.95 -7.46
N GLY A 312 23.07 -5.30 -6.85
CA GLY A 312 24.40 -4.93 -7.32
C GLY A 312 24.85 -5.70 -8.57
N ASP A 313 23.96 -6.42 -9.25
CA ASP A 313 24.26 -7.14 -10.48
C ASP A 313 24.08 -6.27 -11.74
N ASN A 314 24.59 -6.79 -12.89
CA ASN A 314 24.52 -6.07 -14.17
C ASN A 314 23.09 -5.82 -14.67
N ALA A 315 22.12 -6.63 -14.25
CA ALA A 315 20.71 -6.50 -14.66
C ALA A 315 20.04 -5.39 -13.84
N GLY A 316 20.24 -5.36 -12.52
CA GLY A 316 19.79 -4.31 -11.63
C GLY A 316 20.36 -2.94 -11.99
N ILE A 317 21.66 -2.88 -12.32
CA ILE A 317 22.33 -1.64 -12.78
C ILE A 317 21.66 -1.12 -14.07
N LYS A 318 21.38 -1.97 -15.07
CA LYS A 318 20.71 -1.55 -16.31
C LYS A 318 19.25 -1.15 -16.08
N ALA A 319 18.56 -1.79 -15.14
CA ALA A 319 17.21 -1.42 -14.77
C ALA A 319 17.17 -0.07 -14.07
N SER A 320 18.17 0.21 -13.19
CA SER A 320 18.30 1.51 -12.51
C SER A 320 18.50 2.66 -13.48
N PHE A 321 19.34 2.53 -14.51
CA PHE A 321 19.55 3.59 -15.50
C PHE A 321 18.27 3.99 -16.23
N ARG A 322 17.47 3.01 -16.70
CA ARG A 322 16.17 3.31 -17.33
C ARG A 322 15.18 3.98 -16.36
N GLY A 323 15.17 3.53 -15.11
CA GLY A 323 14.33 4.13 -14.07
C GLY A 323 14.73 5.58 -13.76
N ILE A 324 16.03 5.89 -13.79
CA ILE A 324 16.56 7.24 -13.54
C ILE A 324 16.06 8.22 -14.61
N ASP A 325 16.20 7.88 -15.89
CA ASP A 325 15.75 8.75 -16.98
C ASP A 325 14.27 9.08 -16.83
N MET A 326 13.43 8.08 -16.54
CA MET A 326 11.99 8.27 -16.32
C MET A 326 11.67 9.14 -15.10
N ILE A 327 12.48 9.04 -14.02
CA ILE A 327 12.29 9.85 -12.81
C ILE A 327 12.68 11.30 -13.11
N LEU A 328 13.80 11.53 -13.80
CA LEU A 328 14.25 12.87 -14.21
C LEU A 328 13.26 13.53 -15.19
N GLU A 329 12.68 12.78 -16.13
CA GLU A 329 11.62 13.26 -17.03
C GLU A 329 10.37 13.76 -16.28
N GLN A 330 10.12 13.25 -15.06
CA GLN A 330 9.05 13.73 -14.19
C GLN A 330 9.51 14.87 -13.26
N GLU A 331 10.68 15.50 -13.52
CA GLU A 331 11.23 16.60 -12.73
C GLU A 331 11.41 16.25 -11.25
N MET A 332 11.86 15.04 -10.95
CA MET A 332 12.13 14.58 -9.58
C MET A 332 13.63 14.41 -9.35
N ASN A 333 14.03 14.55 -8.10
CA ASN A 333 15.39 14.29 -7.66
C ASN A 333 15.62 12.80 -7.48
N VAL A 334 16.67 12.25 -8.08
CA VAL A 334 17.02 10.84 -7.94
C VAL A 334 18.42 10.66 -7.38
N LYS A 335 18.55 9.75 -6.43
CA LYS A 335 19.83 9.22 -5.93
C LYS A 335 19.87 7.72 -6.15
N ILE A 336 21.04 7.17 -6.36
CA ILE A 336 21.27 5.73 -6.48
C ILE A 336 22.06 5.27 -5.28
N LEU A 337 21.55 4.24 -4.61
CA LEU A 337 22.30 3.48 -3.62
C LEU A 337 22.77 2.17 -4.29
N LEU A 338 24.05 2.12 -4.63
CA LEU A 338 24.67 0.90 -5.15
C LEU A 338 25.04 0.00 -3.97
N LEU A 339 24.46 -1.18 -3.96
CA LEU A 339 24.78 -2.21 -2.98
C LEU A 339 26.12 -2.87 -3.30
N PRO A 340 26.85 -3.41 -2.29
CA PRO A 340 28.01 -4.23 -2.52
C PRO A 340 27.72 -5.41 -3.45
N GLU A 341 28.73 -5.87 -4.19
CA GLU A 341 28.58 -7.02 -5.09
C GLU A 341 28.08 -8.27 -4.35
N GLY A 342 27.03 -8.89 -4.88
CA GLY A 342 26.37 -10.05 -4.27
C GLY A 342 25.38 -9.75 -3.15
N GLU A 343 25.11 -8.46 -2.85
CA GLU A 343 24.05 -8.06 -1.93
C GLU A 343 22.82 -7.54 -2.68
N ASP A 344 21.66 -7.89 -2.13
CA ASP A 344 20.35 -7.34 -2.47
C ASP A 344 19.80 -6.49 -1.30
N PRO A 345 18.74 -5.69 -1.46
CA PRO A 345 18.20 -4.86 -0.40
C PRO A 345 17.77 -5.66 0.85
N ASP A 346 17.29 -6.92 0.67
CA ASP A 346 16.92 -7.82 1.78
C ASP A 346 18.14 -8.22 2.61
N SER A 347 19.22 -8.66 1.98
CA SER A 347 20.46 -9.06 2.68
C SER A 347 21.15 -7.85 3.32
N PHE A 348 21.12 -6.71 2.65
CA PHE A 348 21.72 -5.47 3.13
C PHE A 348 21.00 -4.95 4.38
N ALA A 349 19.66 -4.94 4.37
CA ALA A 349 18.86 -4.53 5.51
C ALA A 349 19.08 -5.38 6.77
N LYS A 350 19.44 -6.65 6.61
CA LYS A 350 19.72 -7.58 7.74
C LYS A 350 21.09 -7.37 8.38
N LYS A 351 22.04 -6.83 7.61
CA LYS A 351 23.45 -6.64 8.06
C LYS A 351 23.73 -5.26 8.62
N HIS A 352 22.94 -4.25 8.25
CA HIS A 352 23.19 -2.86 8.55
C HIS A 352 22.08 -2.23 9.40
N SER A 353 22.46 -1.35 10.32
CA SER A 353 21.53 -0.57 11.13
C SER A 353 20.88 0.57 10.33
N THR A 354 19.72 1.05 10.77
CA THR A 354 18.99 2.19 10.18
C THR A 354 19.89 3.43 10.01
N THR A 355 20.79 3.68 10.98
CA THR A 355 21.75 4.79 10.95
C THR A 355 22.82 4.62 9.88
N GLU A 356 23.25 3.38 9.63
CA GLU A 356 24.24 3.08 8.57
C GLU A 356 23.59 3.17 7.20
N ILE A 357 22.35 2.69 7.05
CA ILE A 357 21.62 2.76 5.78
C ILE A 357 21.20 4.21 5.48
N GLY A 358 20.70 4.95 6.47
CA GLY A 358 20.32 6.37 6.33
C GLY A 358 21.50 7.34 6.33
N GLY A 359 22.60 7.04 7.02
CA GLY A 359 23.81 7.87 7.13
C GLY A 359 24.97 7.44 6.22
N GLY A 360 24.96 6.20 5.73
CA GLY A 360 25.91 5.65 4.75
C GLY A 360 25.70 6.19 3.33
N LEU A 361 24.71 7.04 3.12
CA LEU A 361 24.53 7.92 1.96
C LEU A 361 25.63 9.02 1.95
N LYS A 362 26.90 8.66 2.15
CA LYS A 362 28.01 9.47 1.63
C LYS A 362 27.91 9.40 0.12
N THR A 363 27.09 10.30 -0.38
CA THR A 363 26.95 10.72 -1.76
C THR A 363 28.22 10.50 -2.56
N ARG A 364 28.24 9.53 -3.46
CA ARG A 364 28.97 9.72 -4.70
C ARG A 364 28.03 10.51 -5.61
N ARG A 365 28.38 11.78 -5.71
CA ARG A 365 27.92 12.94 -6.48
C ARG A 365 26.86 12.71 -7.56
N ASN A 366 25.93 13.70 -7.58
CA ASN A 366 25.18 14.17 -8.75
C ASN A 366 25.92 13.91 -10.07
N LEU A 367 25.30 13.16 -10.98
CA LEU A 367 25.60 13.18 -12.39
C LEU A 367 24.86 14.32 -13.05
#